data_bd3e5e2612cfe5a8ae87320393e051da
#
_entry.id   bd3e5e2612cfe5a8ae87320393e051da
#
_cell.length_a   1.000
_cell.length_b   1.000
_cell.length_c   1.000
_cell.angle_alpha   90.00
_cell.angle_beta   90.00
_cell.angle_gamma   90.00
#
_symmetry.space_group_name_H-M   'P 1'
#
loop_
_entity.id
_entity.type
_entity.pdbx_description
1 polymer ?
#
loop_
_entity_poly.entity_id
_entity_poly.type
_entity_poly.pdbx_seq_one_letter_code
_entity_poly.pdbx_strand_id
1 'polypeptide(L)'
;ECSFENFELRYYDERLRPTMRKVVESSQRYVREFGGQSQSLLFTGAPGLGKTHLSLAIAEGVAKAGHLVMYVSAPHLMDQLELGKFQKDDAALEFREVIFGCDLLVIDDLGTELVTRYTQAEVYDLVNHRLNTGKPTIINTNLGLQEIERTYSSRVYSRLAGMYAAVQFKGRDIRLQKKQEGYR
;
A
#
# COMPACT_ATOMS: atom_id res chain seq x y z
N GLU A 1 2.66 -7.47 15.74
CA GLU A 1 2.83 -6.02 15.60
C GLU A 1 3.94 -5.75 14.58
N CYS A 2 3.68 -4.92 13.55
CA CYS A 2 4.65 -4.59 12.49
C CYS A 2 5.28 -3.25 12.82
N SER A 3 6.59 -3.24 13.10
CA SER A 3 7.35 -2.03 13.39
C SER A 3 8.67 -2.00 12.61
N PHE A 4 9.36 -0.87 12.57
CA PHE A 4 10.68 -0.78 11.94
C PHE A 4 11.72 -1.62 12.68
N GLU A 5 11.60 -1.77 14.00
CA GLU A 5 12.54 -2.50 14.86
C GLU A 5 12.51 -4.00 14.58
N ASN A 6 11.33 -4.54 14.23
CA ASN A 6 11.18 -5.96 13.93
C ASN A 6 11.18 -6.29 12.43
N PHE A 7 11.56 -5.31 11.59
CA PHE A 7 11.79 -5.55 10.17
C PHE A 7 13.16 -6.19 9.93
N GLU A 8 13.17 -7.52 9.81
CA GLU A 8 14.40 -8.32 9.85
C GLU A 8 15.08 -8.41 8.47
N LEU A 9 16.14 -7.65 8.26
CA LEU A 9 16.94 -7.65 7.04
C LEU A 9 17.68 -8.97 6.77
N ARG A 10 17.90 -9.83 7.79
CA ARG A 10 18.61 -11.11 7.66
C ARG A 10 17.95 -12.07 6.68
N TYR A 11 16.64 -11.96 6.46
CA TYR A 11 15.88 -12.81 5.53
C TYR A 11 16.04 -12.41 4.06
N TYR A 12 16.63 -11.27 3.79
CA TYR A 12 16.98 -10.87 2.42
C TYR A 12 18.35 -11.40 2.04
N ASP A 13 18.54 -11.77 0.77
CA ASP A 13 19.84 -12.14 0.23
C ASP A 13 20.86 -11.04 0.47
N GLU A 14 22.12 -11.38 0.72
CA GLU A 14 23.19 -10.41 1.05
C GLU A 14 23.27 -9.25 0.07
N ARG A 15 23.08 -9.53 -1.22
CA ARG A 15 23.10 -8.50 -2.28
C ARG A 15 21.95 -7.51 -2.20
N LEU A 16 20.81 -7.92 -1.59
CA LEU A 16 19.60 -7.10 -1.46
C LEU A 16 19.56 -6.33 -0.14
N ARG A 17 20.26 -6.79 0.90
CA ARG A 17 20.26 -6.16 2.23
C ARG A 17 20.60 -4.66 2.21
N PRO A 18 21.64 -4.19 1.49
CA PRO A 18 21.93 -2.75 1.43
C PRO A 18 20.78 -1.92 0.84
N THR A 19 20.13 -2.44 -0.22
CA THR A 19 18.98 -1.79 -0.83
C THR A 19 17.79 -1.73 0.14
N MET A 20 17.46 -2.86 0.78
CA MET A 20 16.37 -2.91 1.75
C MET A 20 16.62 -2.05 2.99
N ARG A 21 17.87 -1.94 3.45
CA ARG A 21 18.24 -1.01 4.52
C ARG A 21 17.92 0.44 4.14
N LYS A 22 18.31 0.87 2.94
CA LYS A 22 17.96 2.21 2.43
C LYS A 22 16.46 2.44 2.32
N VAL A 23 15.71 1.40 1.95
CA VAL A 23 14.23 1.47 1.90
C VAL A 23 13.67 1.70 3.31
N VAL A 24 14.15 0.96 4.31
CA VAL A 24 13.72 1.14 5.72
C VAL A 24 14.10 2.53 6.23
N GLU A 25 15.35 2.98 6.01
CA GLU A 25 15.81 4.32 6.41
C GLU A 25 14.99 5.43 5.75
N SER A 26 14.67 5.29 4.46
CA SER A 26 13.81 6.23 3.73
C SER A 26 12.39 6.22 4.26
N SER A 27 11.86 5.06 4.65
CA SER A 27 10.54 4.93 5.26
C SER A 27 10.48 5.58 6.64
N GLN A 28 11.53 5.43 7.45
CA GLN A 28 11.64 6.13 8.74
C GLN A 28 11.73 7.66 8.55
N ARG A 29 12.45 8.11 7.52
CA ARG A 29 12.50 9.54 7.16
C ARG A 29 11.12 10.02 6.71
N TYR A 30 10.42 9.26 5.87
CA TYR A 30 9.07 9.54 5.43
C TYR A 30 8.12 9.80 6.60
N VAL A 31 8.18 8.96 7.65
CA VAL A 31 7.38 9.17 8.87
C VAL A 31 7.75 10.46 9.59
N ARG A 32 9.04 10.76 9.75
CA ARG A 32 9.48 11.99 10.46
C ARG A 32 9.11 13.27 9.72
N GLU A 33 9.08 13.22 8.40
CA GLU A 33 8.83 14.37 7.51
C GLU A 33 7.39 14.36 6.97
N PHE A 34 6.52 13.48 7.48
CA PHE A 34 5.17 13.32 6.95
C PHE A 34 4.35 14.61 7.05
N GLY A 35 3.68 14.96 5.94
CA GLY A 35 2.82 16.13 5.84
C GLY A 35 2.10 16.22 4.48
N GLY A 36 1.40 17.31 4.23
CA GLY A 36 0.53 17.47 3.06
C GLY A 36 1.22 17.45 1.68
N GLN A 37 2.56 17.36 1.63
CA GLN A 37 3.34 17.18 0.39
C GLN A 37 4.10 15.86 0.35
N SER A 38 3.80 14.94 1.26
CA SER A 38 4.42 13.62 1.27
C SER A 38 4.04 12.84 0.01
N GLN A 39 5.04 12.18 -0.57
CA GLN A 39 4.84 11.41 -1.81
C GLN A 39 4.05 10.14 -1.56
N SER A 40 3.17 9.77 -2.47
CA SER A 40 2.56 8.43 -2.48
C SER A 40 3.57 7.35 -2.82
N LEU A 41 3.42 6.17 -2.22
CA LEU A 41 4.35 5.04 -2.36
C LEU A 41 3.66 3.85 -3.03
N LEU A 42 4.38 3.16 -3.90
CA LEU A 42 3.94 1.92 -4.53
C LEU A 42 4.92 0.80 -4.21
N PHE A 43 4.51 -0.17 -3.40
CA PHE A 43 5.29 -1.34 -3.05
C PHE A 43 4.87 -2.52 -3.92
N THR A 44 5.78 -2.98 -4.78
CA THR A 44 5.54 -4.10 -5.69
C THR A 44 6.44 -5.28 -5.37
N GLY A 45 6.05 -6.48 -5.78
CA GLY A 45 6.86 -7.71 -5.64
C GLY A 45 6.06 -8.89 -5.11
N ALA A 46 6.65 -10.08 -5.18
CA ALA A 46 6.02 -11.33 -4.78
C ALA A 46 5.47 -11.31 -3.34
N PRO A 47 4.54 -12.20 -2.99
CA PRO A 47 4.06 -12.36 -1.61
C PRO A 47 5.19 -12.65 -0.62
N GLY A 48 4.99 -12.30 0.65
CA GLY A 48 5.90 -12.65 1.74
C GLY A 48 7.22 -11.88 1.79
N LEU A 49 7.38 -10.80 1.02
CA LEU A 49 8.61 -10.01 0.96
C LEU A 49 8.63 -8.80 1.92
N GLY A 50 7.63 -8.62 2.79
CA GLY A 50 7.63 -7.57 3.81
C GLY A 50 6.95 -6.26 3.38
N LYS A 51 6.25 -6.19 2.24
CA LYS A 51 5.51 -4.98 1.81
C LYS A 51 4.51 -4.52 2.87
N THR A 52 3.60 -5.39 3.26
CA THR A 52 2.59 -5.14 4.31
C THR A 52 3.23 -4.76 5.63
N HIS A 53 4.31 -5.43 6.03
CA HIS A 53 5.04 -5.11 7.25
C HIS A 53 5.55 -3.65 7.22
N LEU A 54 6.23 -3.27 6.14
CA LEU A 54 6.80 -1.92 6.04
C LEU A 54 5.72 -0.84 5.95
N SER A 55 4.65 -1.08 5.19
CA SER A 55 3.53 -0.13 5.10
C SER A 55 2.80 0.06 6.42
N LEU A 56 2.64 -1.01 7.22
CA LEU A 56 2.06 -0.92 8.56
C LEU A 56 2.99 -0.19 9.55
N ALA A 57 4.31 -0.41 9.48
CA ALA A 57 5.27 0.33 10.30
C ALA A 57 5.25 1.84 9.98
N ILE A 58 5.11 2.21 8.70
CA ILE A 58 4.92 3.61 8.29
C ILE A 58 3.58 4.14 8.83
N ALA A 59 2.49 3.40 8.63
CA ALA A 59 1.15 3.79 9.07
C ALA A 59 1.09 4.04 10.59
N GLU A 60 1.68 3.14 11.38
CA GLU A 60 1.78 3.29 12.84
C GLU A 60 2.56 4.55 13.22
N GLY A 61 3.72 4.78 12.59
CA GLY A 61 4.53 5.95 12.87
C GLY A 61 3.82 7.26 12.55
N VAL A 62 3.12 7.32 11.41
CA VAL A 62 2.33 8.49 10.97
C VAL A 62 1.13 8.71 11.90
N ALA A 63 0.44 7.64 12.33
CA ALA A 63 -0.65 7.74 13.29
C ALA A 63 -0.18 8.23 14.67
N LYS A 64 0.97 7.76 15.16
CA LYS A 64 1.60 8.24 16.41
C LYS A 64 2.00 9.72 16.35
N ALA A 65 2.27 10.24 15.15
CA ALA A 65 2.51 11.66 14.93
C ALA A 65 1.22 12.53 14.90
N GLY A 66 0.04 11.92 15.08
CA GLY A 66 -1.24 12.61 15.21
C GLY A 66 -2.04 12.76 13.91
N HIS A 67 -1.66 12.05 12.85
CA HIS A 67 -2.38 12.08 11.57
C HIS A 67 -3.46 10.99 11.49
N LEU A 68 -4.52 11.27 10.73
CA LEU A 68 -5.56 10.30 10.44
C LEU A 68 -5.08 9.30 9.39
N VAL A 69 -4.89 8.06 9.81
CA VAL A 69 -4.40 6.96 8.95
C VAL A 69 -5.47 5.90 8.79
N MET A 70 -5.71 5.47 7.54
CA MET A 70 -6.57 4.34 7.25
C MET A 70 -5.78 3.23 6.56
N TYR A 71 -5.92 2.00 7.07
CA TYR A 71 -5.41 0.78 6.43
C TYR A 71 -6.59 -0.10 6.01
N VAL A 72 -6.57 -0.54 4.76
CA VAL A 72 -7.62 -1.37 4.19
C VAL A 72 -7.08 -2.33 3.15
N SER A 73 -7.58 -3.55 3.10
CA SER A 73 -7.30 -4.46 1.97
C SER A 73 -8.12 -4.07 0.75
N ALA A 74 -7.57 -4.28 -0.45
CA ALA A 74 -8.27 -3.93 -1.68
C ALA A 74 -9.64 -4.62 -1.84
N PRO A 75 -9.82 -5.92 -1.53
CA PRO A 75 -11.14 -6.54 -1.56
C PRO A 75 -12.14 -5.83 -0.64
N HIS A 76 -11.78 -5.59 0.63
CA HIS A 76 -12.68 -4.92 1.57
C HIS A 76 -13.00 -3.48 1.15
N LEU A 77 -12.03 -2.75 0.62
CA LEU A 77 -12.24 -1.42 0.06
C LEU A 77 -13.29 -1.44 -1.05
N MET A 78 -13.18 -2.38 -2.00
CA MET A 78 -14.11 -2.46 -3.12
C MET A 78 -15.52 -2.86 -2.67
N ASP A 79 -15.65 -3.82 -1.74
CA ASP A 79 -16.92 -4.23 -1.16
C ASP A 79 -17.64 -3.04 -0.49
N GLN A 80 -16.93 -2.24 0.30
CA GLN A 80 -17.51 -1.08 0.98
C GLN A 80 -17.91 0.04 0.00
N LEU A 81 -17.08 0.31 -1.01
CA LEU A 81 -17.43 1.30 -2.04
C LEU A 81 -18.66 0.87 -2.85
N GLU A 82 -18.81 -0.42 -3.13
CA GLU A 82 -19.96 -0.98 -3.82
C GLU A 82 -21.23 -0.88 -2.97
N LEU A 83 -21.18 -1.24 -1.68
CA LEU A 83 -22.30 -1.09 -0.73
C LEU A 83 -22.78 0.36 -0.65
N GLY A 84 -21.89 1.31 -0.47
CA GLY A 84 -22.24 2.74 -0.41
C GLY A 84 -22.90 3.24 -1.69
N LYS A 85 -22.40 2.79 -2.84
CA LYS A 85 -22.90 3.25 -4.15
C LYS A 85 -24.26 2.68 -4.53
N PHE A 86 -24.45 1.38 -4.36
CA PHE A 86 -25.64 0.68 -4.87
C PHE A 86 -26.72 0.46 -3.81
N GLN A 87 -26.34 0.32 -2.55
CA GLN A 87 -27.30 0.09 -1.46
C GLN A 87 -27.53 1.33 -0.60
N LYS A 88 -26.78 2.42 -0.82
CA LYS A 88 -26.85 3.67 -0.04
C LYS A 88 -26.72 3.41 1.47
N ASP A 89 -25.85 2.47 1.83
CA ASP A 89 -25.55 2.15 3.20
C ASP A 89 -24.79 3.32 3.85
N ASP A 90 -25.33 3.85 4.95
CA ASP A 90 -24.79 5.05 5.60
C ASP A 90 -23.36 4.82 6.13
N ALA A 91 -23.09 3.65 6.71
CA ALA A 91 -21.76 3.32 7.22
C ALA A 91 -20.75 3.19 6.09
N ALA A 92 -21.15 2.64 4.93
CA ALA A 92 -20.32 2.56 3.75
C ALA A 92 -20.07 3.94 3.11
N LEU A 93 -21.02 4.86 3.21
CA LEU A 93 -20.83 6.25 2.78
C LEU A 93 -19.83 6.98 3.69
N GLU A 94 -19.95 6.84 5.01
CA GLU A 94 -18.98 7.38 5.97
C GLU A 94 -17.58 6.79 5.74
N PHE A 95 -17.49 5.48 5.50
CA PHE A 95 -16.24 4.83 5.16
C PHE A 95 -15.61 5.45 3.90
N ARG A 96 -16.41 5.71 2.87
CA ARG A 96 -15.93 6.40 1.65
C ARG A 96 -15.34 7.77 1.97
N GLU A 97 -16.00 8.58 2.77
CA GLU A 97 -15.50 9.90 3.17
C GLU A 97 -14.15 9.79 3.88
N VAL A 98 -14.00 8.83 4.79
CA VAL A 98 -12.72 8.58 5.48
C VAL A 98 -11.62 8.14 4.51
N ILE A 99 -11.92 7.22 3.60
CA ILE A 99 -10.95 6.72 2.60
C ILE A 99 -10.46 7.84 1.68
N PHE A 100 -11.34 8.73 1.26
CA PHE A 100 -10.98 9.84 0.39
C PHE A 100 -10.29 10.98 1.14
N GLY A 101 -10.61 11.19 2.44
CA GLY A 101 -10.22 12.34 3.24
C GLY A 101 -9.08 12.12 4.24
N CYS A 102 -8.77 10.88 4.65
CA CYS A 102 -7.70 10.62 5.63
C CYS A 102 -6.32 11.14 5.16
N ASP A 103 -5.44 11.45 6.11
CA ASP A 103 -4.12 12.01 5.80
C ASP A 103 -3.22 10.99 5.10
N LEU A 104 -3.23 9.74 5.55
CA LEU A 104 -2.54 8.63 4.88
C LEU A 104 -3.51 7.47 4.68
N LEU A 105 -3.61 6.98 3.44
CA LEU A 105 -4.31 5.74 3.10
C LEU A 105 -3.30 4.65 2.76
N VAL A 106 -3.45 3.48 3.35
CA VAL A 106 -2.72 2.27 2.96
C VAL A 106 -3.70 1.28 2.35
N ILE A 107 -3.51 0.95 1.08
CA ILE A 107 -4.26 -0.08 0.36
C ILE A 107 -3.37 -1.31 0.24
N ASP A 108 -3.76 -2.40 0.89
CA ASP A 108 -3.01 -3.65 0.86
C ASP A 108 -3.58 -4.65 -0.14
N ASP A 109 -2.70 -5.43 -0.73
CA ASP A 109 -3.01 -6.50 -1.69
C ASP A 109 -3.84 -6.05 -2.91
N LEU A 110 -3.56 -4.85 -3.46
CA LEU A 110 -4.19 -4.39 -4.70
C LEU A 110 -3.96 -5.42 -5.82
N GLY A 111 -5.04 -5.85 -6.48
CA GLY A 111 -5.03 -6.90 -7.50
C GLY A 111 -5.54 -8.25 -7.02
N THR A 112 -6.00 -8.36 -5.76
CA THR A 112 -6.64 -9.57 -5.22
C THR A 112 -8.16 -9.48 -5.16
N GLU A 113 -8.72 -8.29 -5.34
CA GLU A 113 -10.16 -8.07 -5.48
C GLU A 113 -10.69 -8.59 -6.82
N LEU A 114 -12.00 -8.76 -6.92
CA LEU A 114 -12.65 -9.08 -8.20
C LEU A 114 -12.54 -7.86 -9.15
N VAL A 115 -11.73 -8.00 -10.18
CA VAL A 115 -11.51 -6.91 -11.14
C VAL A 115 -12.66 -6.84 -12.15
N THR A 116 -13.45 -5.80 -12.06
CA THR A 116 -14.57 -5.45 -12.92
C THR A 116 -14.37 -4.05 -13.50
N ARG A 117 -15.21 -3.63 -14.46
CA ARG A 117 -15.20 -2.23 -14.92
C ARG A 117 -15.49 -1.25 -13.80
N TYR A 118 -16.29 -1.67 -12.81
CA TYR A 118 -16.60 -0.86 -11.64
C TYR A 118 -15.36 -0.68 -10.76
N THR A 119 -14.70 -1.77 -10.36
CA THR A 119 -13.51 -1.69 -9.50
C THR A 119 -12.35 -0.95 -10.20
N GLN A 120 -12.19 -1.11 -11.51
CA GLN A 120 -11.22 -0.32 -12.30
C GLN A 120 -11.50 1.19 -12.23
N ALA A 121 -12.77 1.59 -12.33
CA ALA A 121 -13.18 2.99 -12.25
C ALA A 121 -12.98 3.54 -10.83
N GLU A 122 -13.36 2.79 -9.78
CA GLU A 122 -13.18 3.23 -8.39
C GLU A 122 -11.70 3.36 -8.00
N VAL A 123 -10.84 2.42 -8.44
CA VAL A 123 -9.38 2.55 -8.24
C VAL A 123 -8.84 3.81 -8.91
N TYR A 124 -9.26 4.09 -10.14
CA TYR A 124 -8.84 5.29 -10.83
C TYR A 124 -9.32 6.56 -10.11
N ASP A 125 -10.60 6.62 -9.74
CA ASP A 125 -11.20 7.79 -9.07
C ASP A 125 -10.52 8.05 -7.73
N LEU A 126 -10.29 7.01 -6.91
CA LEU A 126 -9.63 7.12 -5.62
C LEU A 126 -8.18 7.63 -5.77
N VAL A 127 -7.39 6.98 -6.62
CA VAL A 127 -6.00 7.37 -6.88
C VAL A 127 -5.92 8.81 -7.39
N ASN A 128 -6.77 9.15 -8.37
CA ASN A 128 -6.78 10.47 -8.97
C ASN A 128 -7.23 11.57 -7.99
N HIS A 129 -8.27 11.31 -7.20
CA HIS A 129 -8.75 12.24 -6.18
C HIS A 129 -7.67 12.52 -5.15
N ARG A 130 -7.05 11.48 -4.59
CA ARG A 130 -6.03 11.63 -3.54
C ARG A 130 -4.78 12.33 -4.05
N LEU A 131 -4.33 12.05 -5.28
CA LEU A 131 -3.25 12.79 -5.92
C LEU A 131 -3.58 14.28 -6.10
N ASN A 132 -4.79 14.59 -6.57
CA ASN A 132 -5.20 15.98 -6.82
C ASN A 132 -5.41 16.78 -5.52
N THR A 133 -5.75 16.12 -4.42
CA THR A 133 -5.95 16.75 -3.12
C THR A 133 -4.72 16.69 -2.21
N GLY A 134 -3.58 16.21 -2.72
CA GLY A 134 -2.34 16.11 -1.96
C GLY A 134 -2.43 15.15 -0.76
N LYS A 135 -3.27 14.09 -0.86
CA LYS A 135 -3.45 13.08 0.17
C LYS A 135 -2.61 11.83 -0.15
N PRO A 136 -1.47 11.59 0.53
CA PRO A 136 -0.58 10.46 0.27
C PRO A 136 -1.29 9.11 0.38
N THR A 137 -0.91 8.20 -0.50
CA THR A 137 -1.41 6.81 -0.48
C THR A 137 -0.24 5.85 -0.60
N ILE A 138 -0.22 4.79 0.21
CA ILE A 138 0.68 3.66 0.06
C ILE A 138 -0.13 2.51 -0.54
N ILE A 139 0.35 1.94 -1.63
CA ILE A 139 -0.28 0.79 -2.27
C ILE A 139 0.69 -0.38 -2.24
N ASN A 140 0.26 -1.51 -1.66
CA ASN A 140 0.96 -2.78 -1.75
C ASN A 140 0.29 -3.65 -2.81
N THR A 141 1.08 -4.23 -3.70
CA THR A 141 0.58 -5.13 -4.74
C THR A 141 1.59 -6.21 -5.07
N ASN A 142 1.10 -7.37 -5.47
CA ASN A 142 1.93 -8.43 -6.03
C ASN A 142 2.11 -8.27 -7.55
N LEU A 143 1.34 -7.38 -8.18
CA LEU A 143 1.41 -7.11 -9.61
C LEU A 143 2.67 -6.29 -9.95
N GLY A 144 3.28 -6.62 -11.06
CA GLY A 144 4.26 -5.75 -11.70
C GLY A 144 3.59 -4.58 -12.43
N LEU A 145 4.36 -3.53 -12.78
CA LEU A 145 3.81 -2.34 -13.44
C LEU A 145 3.04 -2.65 -14.72
N GLN A 146 3.54 -3.58 -15.55
CA GLN A 146 2.84 -4.00 -16.77
C GLN A 146 1.55 -4.79 -16.50
N GLU A 147 1.53 -5.54 -15.40
CA GLU A 147 0.33 -6.27 -14.97
C GLU A 147 -0.72 -5.29 -14.43
N ILE A 148 -0.33 -4.25 -13.72
CA ILE A 148 -1.23 -3.17 -13.29
C ILE A 148 -1.92 -2.53 -14.51
N GLU A 149 -1.18 -2.26 -15.58
CA GLU A 149 -1.76 -1.70 -16.82
C GLU A 149 -2.82 -2.61 -17.43
N ARG A 150 -2.52 -3.91 -17.50
CA ARG A 150 -3.46 -4.91 -18.07
C ARG A 150 -4.69 -5.12 -17.18
N THR A 151 -4.49 -5.07 -15.87
CA THR A 151 -5.54 -5.34 -14.86
C THR A 151 -6.48 -4.16 -14.69
N TYR A 152 -5.94 -2.95 -14.58
CA TYR A 152 -6.76 -1.76 -14.25
C TYR A 152 -6.99 -0.83 -15.44
N SER A 153 -5.99 -0.34 -16.08
CA SER A 153 -6.00 0.44 -17.33
C SER A 153 -4.69 1.22 -17.48
N SER A 154 -4.42 1.72 -18.67
CA SER A 154 -3.31 2.66 -18.93
C SER A 154 -3.41 3.96 -18.12
N ARG A 155 -4.62 4.38 -17.74
CA ARG A 155 -4.83 5.58 -16.90
C ARG A 155 -4.36 5.36 -15.47
N VAL A 156 -4.74 4.25 -14.84
CA VAL A 156 -4.26 3.86 -13.50
C VAL A 156 -2.75 3.66 -13.53
N TYR A 157 -2.25 2.90 -14.50
CA TYR A 157 -0.81 2.69 -14.69
C TYR A 157 -0.05 4.02 -14.77
N SER A 158 -0.48 4.94 -15.61
CA SER A 158 0.17 6.25 -15.80
C SER A 158 0.25 7.06 -14.50
N ARG A 159 -0.81 7.00 -13.65
CA ARG A 159 -0.82 7.65 -12.33
C ARG A 159 0.17 7.00 -11.37
N LEU A 160 0.12 5.67 -11.26
CA LEU A 160 1.00 4.94 -10.34
C LEU A 160 2.46 4.99 -10.77
N ALA A 161 2.76 4.80 -12.05
CA ALA A 161 4.13 4.82 -12.56
C ALA A 161 4.75 6.24 -12.59
N GLY A 162 3.93 7.28 -12.83
CA GLY A 162 4.40 8.65 -12.97
C GLY A 162 4.39 9.47 -11.68
N MET A 163 3.54 9.14 -10.71
CA MET A 163 3.27 9.99 -9.54
C MET A 163 3.61 9.32 -8.20
N TYR A 164 3.82 8.01 -8.17
CA TYR A 164 4.18 7.28 -6.96
C TYR A 164 5.68 6.96 -6.94
N ALA A 165 6.30 7.02 -5.76
CA ALA A 165 7.64 6.46 -5.58
C ALA A 165 7.53 4.94 -5.49
N ALA A 166 7.98 4.25 -6.55
CA ALA A 166 7.90 2.81 -6.64
C ALA A 166 9.10 2.14 -5.95
N VAL A 167 8.81 1.16 -5.09
CA VAL A 167 9.80 0.29 -4.45
C VAL A 167 9.49 -1.15 -4.83
N GLN A 168 10.41 -1.79 -5.52
CA GLN A 168 10.29 -3.20 -5.88
C GLN A 168 10.95 -4.07 -4.83
N PHE A 169 10.16 -4.87 -4.13
CA PHE A 169 10.63 -5.90 -3.21
C PHE A 169 11.05 -7.13 -3.98
N LYS A 170 12.25 -7.65 -3.67
CA LYS A 170 12.83 -8.85 -4.28
C LYS A 170 13.34 -9.78 -3.20
N GLY A 171 13.36 -11.08 -3.48
CA GLY A 171 13.88 -12.08 -2.56
C GLY A 171 13.02 -13.33 -2.50
N ARG A 172 13.21 -14.12 -1.44
CA ARG A 172 12.43 -15.32 -1.13
C ARG A 172 11.39 -15.00 -0.06
N ASP A 173 10.27 -15.70 -0.06
CA ASP A 173 9.19 -15.52 0.93
C ASP A 173 9.74 -15.66 2.37
N ILE A 174 9.69 -14.55 3.13
CA ILE A 174 10.21 -14.47 4.50
C ILE A 174 9.39 -15.33 5.46
N ARG A 175 8.07 -15.47 5.22
CA ARG A 175 7.20 -16.30 6.05
C ARG A 175 7.60 -17.76 5.97
N LEU A 176 7.95 -18.24 4.77
CA LEU A 176 8.44 -19.61 4.57
C LEU A 176 9.83 -19.83 5.21
N GLN A 177 10.72 -18.83 5.13
CA GLN A 177 12.03 -18.90 5.78
C GLN A 177 11.90 -18.98 7.30
N LYS A 178 11.06 -18.11 7.91
CA LYS A 178 10.78 -18.14 9.36
C LYS A 178 10.19 -19.49 9.81
N LYS A 179 9.26 -20.05 9.01
CA LYS A 179 8.69 -21.37 9.31
C LYS A 179 9.75 -22.46 9.33
N GLN A 180 10.70 -22.43 8.40
CA GLN A 180 11.79 -23.42 8.34
C GLN A 180 12.77 -23.28 9.50
N GLU A 181 13.02 -22.06 10.01
CA GLU A 181 13.85 -21.84 11.21
C GLU A 181 13.16 -22.31 12.50
N GLY A 182 11.84 -22.15 12.61
CA GLY A 182 11.05 -22.58 13.78
C GLY A 182 10.86 -24.10 13.91
N TYR A 183 11.20 -24.88 12.87
CA TYR A 183 11.20 -26.36 12.90
C TYR A 183 12.59 -26.96 13.15
N ARG A 184 13.61 -26.16 13.43
CA ARG A 184 14.95 -26.58 13.86
C ARG A 184 15.13 -26.35 15.36
#